data_0f5114cb06ef259c52402a3a8a9f413a
#
_entry.id   0f5114cb06ef259c52402a3a8a9f413a
#
_cell.length_a   1.000
_cell.length_b   1.000
_cell.length_c   1.000
_cell.angle_alpha   90.00
_cell.angle_beta   90.00
_cell.angle_gamma   90.00
#
_symmetry.space_group_name_H-M   'P 1'
#
loop_
_entity.id
_entity.type
_entity.pdbx_description
1 polymer ?
#
loop_
_entity_poly.entity_id
_entity_poly.type
_entity_poly.pdbx_seq_one_letter_code
_entity_poly.pdbx_strand_id
1 'polypeptide(L)'
;MITVSGWADTVLVCIVLTSFVLLGSSRLGACIRVVAFQGVLLGFLTLAARQDDPSLRAPILALVSTGLKGVAFPWLLFRALRDANVRREVEPFVGYGLSMLIGTSFLAGSLWLAGKLPLPNPAISTLLVPVALFTMLVGLFLIVSRRKALTQVLGYLVLENAIYAFGVGLVEGTPMVVELGVLLDLFVAVFVMGIAVFHINREFDHIDADRLSALRDWAG
;
A
#
# COMPACT_ATOMS: atom_id res chain seq x y z
N MET A 1 13.57 26.29 14.52
CA MET A 1 13.91 24.92 14.93
C MET A 1 12.66 24.08 14.76
N ILE A 2 12.52 23.35 13.64
CA ILE A 2 11.38 22.44 13.43
C ILE A 2 11.67 21.27 14.37
N THR A 3 10.84 21.10 15.38
CA THR A 3 10.96 19.99 16.33
C THR A 3 10.76 18.67 15.59
N VAL A 4 11.37 17.58 16.06
CA VAL A 4 11.26 16.23 15.45
C VAL A 4 9.80 15.83 15.27
N SER A 5 8.88 16.26 16.13
CA SER A 5 7.44 16.09 16.00
C SER A 5 6.84 16.77 14.76
N GLY A 6 7.28 17.97 14.41
CA GLY A 6 6.64 18.76 13.33
C GLY A 6 6.83 18.18 11.93
N TRP A 7 8.00 17.60 11.59
CA TRP A 7 8.19 16.98 10.29
C TRP A 7 7.52 15.59 10.24
N ALA A 8 7.48 14.83 11.35
CA ALA A 8 6.76 13.58 11.43
C ALA A 8 5.25 13.79 11.21
N ASP A 9 4.67 14.83 11.82
CA ASP A 9 3.28 15.21 11.60
C ASP A 9 3.01 15.56 10.14
N THR A 10 3.94 16.26 9.48
CA THR A 10 3.82 16.58 8.05
C THR A 10 3.79 15.32 7.19
N VAL A 11 4.67 14.35 7.47
CA VAL A 11 4.69 13.04 6.78
C VAL A 11 3.38 12.31 6.99
N LEU A 12 2.87 12.27 8.21
CA LEU A 12 1.61 11.60 8.54
C LEU A 12 0.41 12.26 7.84
N VAL A 13 0.36 13.58 7.79
CA VAL A 13 -0.66 14.31 7.01
C VAL A 13 -0.55 13.98 5.51
N CYS A 14 0.65 13.90 4.96
CA CYS A 14 0.85 13.45 3.57
C CYS A 14 0.32 12.02 3.34
N ILE A 15 0.48 11.11 4.30
CA ILE A 15 -0.08 9.75 4.23
C ILE A 15 -1.61 9.80 4.21
N VAL A 16 -2.25 10.65 5.02
CA VAL A 16 -3.70 10.84 4.99
C VAL A 16 -4.16 11.36 3.62
N LEU A 17 -3.53 12.42 3.11
CA LEU A 17 -3.89 13.01 1.82
C LEU A 17 -3.73 12.01 0.66
N THR A 18 -2.63 11.27 0.65
CA THR A 18 -2.39 10.24 -0.37
C THR A 18 -3.39 9.08 -0.27
N SER A 19 -3.84 8.72 0.92
CA SER A 19 -4.91 7.72 1.11
C SER A 19 -6.24 8.19 0.54
N PHE A 20 -6.60 9.47 0.68
CA PHE A 20 -7.76 10.05 0.01
C PHE A 20 -7.62 10.06 -1.52
N VAL A 21 -6.42 10.34 -2.04
CA VAL A 21 -6.16 10.23 -3.50
C VAL A 21 -6.41 8.82 -4.01
N LEU A 22 -6.03 7.78 -3.25
CA LEU A 22 -6.29 6.38 -3.60
C LEU A 22 -7.81 6.06 -3.62
N LEU A 23 -8.56 6.57 -2.64
CA LEU A 23 -10.01 6.39 -2.59
C LEU A 23 -10.75 7.04 -3.76
N GLY A 24 -10.27 8.21 -4.20
CA GLY A 24 -10.90 9.01 -5.26
C GLY A 24 -10.38 8.74 -6.68
N SER A 25 -9.30 7.97 -6.86
CA SER A 25 -8.67 7.79 -8.16
C SER A 25 -9.10 6.51 -8.88
N SER A 26 -9.45 6.65 -10.17
CA SER A 26 -9.69 5.53 -11.07
C SER A 26 -8.45 5.08 -11.86
N ARG A 27 -7.38 5.87 -11.85
CA ARG A 27 -6.17 5.62 -12.65
C ARG A 27 -5.18 4.74 -11.89
N LEU A 28 -5.08 3.48 -12.26
CA LEU A 28 -4.19 2.49 -11.62
C LEU A 28 -2.73 2.94 -11.57
N GLY A 29 -2.22 3.51 -12.66
CA GLY A 29 -0.83 4.01 -12.69
C GLY A 29 -0.57 5.20 -11.76
N ALA A 30 -1.58 6.02 -11.46
CA ALA A 30 -1.48 7.05 -10.42
C ALA A 30 -1.49 6.44 -9.04
N CYS A 31 -2.37 5.46 -8.79
CA CYS A 31 -2.44 4.75 -7.52
C CYS A 31 -1.12 4.03 -7.18
N ILE A 32 -0.48 3.37 -8.16
CA ILE A 32 0.84 2.74 -7.96
C ILE A 32 1.88 3.77 -7.50
N ARG A 33 1.94 4.94 -8.13
CA ARG A 33 2.88 6.01 -7.73
C ARG A 33 2.60 6.55 -6.34
N VAL A 34 1.33 6.69 -6.00
CA VAL A 34 0.92 7.17 -4.67
C VAL A 34 1.32 6.17 -3.58
N VAL A 35 1.08 4.86 -3.79
CA VAL A 35 1.48 3.81 -2.83
C VAL A 35 3.01 3.76 -2.69
N ALA A 36 3.75 3.88 -3.81
CA ALA A 36 5.21 3.98 -3.78
C ALA A 36 5.68 5.17 -2.95
N PHE A 37 5.06 6.33 -3.14
CA PHE A 37 5.37 7.54 -2.38
C PHE A 37 5.08 7.36 -0.88
N GLN A 38 3.97 6.71 -0.51
CA GLN A 38 3.70 6.36 0.89
C GLN A 38 4.79 5.47 1.48
N GLY A 39 5.25 4.45 0.72
CA GLY A 39 6.34 3.58 1.15
C GLY A 39 7.65 4.33 1.42
N VAL A 40 8.00 5.30 0.57
CA VAL A 40 9.17 6.18 0.75
C VAL A 40 9.00 7.06 2.00
N LEU A 41 7.82 7.66 2.20
CA LEU A 41 7.51 8.48 3.38
C LEU A 41 7.67 7.68 4.68
N LEU A 42 7.23 6.42 4.68
CA LEU A 42 7.37 5.53 5.84
C LEU A 42 8.84 5.17 6.11
N GLY A 43 9.64 4.99 5.06
CA GLY A 43 11.09 4.81 5.20
C GLY A 43 11.76 5.99 5.91
N PHE A 44 11.41 7.21 5.54
CA PHE A 44 11.89 8.41 6.23
C PHE A 44 11.41 8.46 7.68
N LEU A 45 10.15 8.12 7.94
CA LEU A 45 9.59 8.09 9.30
C LEU A 45 10.36 7.10 10.19
N THR A 46 10.73 5.93 9.64
CA THR A 46 11.49 4.90 10.37
C THR A 46 12.90 5.33 10.68
N LEU A 47 13.59 5.96 9.73
CA LEU A 47 14.94 6.48 9.94
C LEU A 47 14.97 7.51 11.06
N ALA A 48 13.95 8.33 11.13
CA ALA A 48 13.86 9.35 12.15
C ALA A 48 13.44 8.83 13.53
N ALA A 49 12.63 7.77 13.56
CA ALA A 49 12.25 7.11 14.81
C ALA A 49 13.44 6.47 15.54
N ARG A 50 14.52 6.18 14.81
CA ARG A 50 15.67 5.41 15.32
C ARG A 50 16.99 6.18 15.33
N GLN A 51 16.94 7.50 15.46
CA GLN A 51 18.15 8.34 15.50
C GLN A 51 19.12 7.99 16.65
N ASP A 52 18.63 7.37 17.71
CA ASP A 52 19.41 7.04 18.90
C ASP A 52 19.95 5.59 18.92
N ASP A 53 19.66 4.77 17.89
CA ASP A 53 20.15 3.39 17.82
C ASP A 53 21.48 3.32 17.04
N PRO A 54 22.61 3.02 17.71
CA PRO A 54 23.92 2.97 17.06
C PRO A 54 24.10 1.74 16.16
N SER A 55 23.12 0.85 16.05
CA SER A 55 23.22 -0.37 15.25
C SER A 55 23.03 -0.08 13.76
N LEU A 56 23.98 -0.55 12.92
CA LEU A 56 23.89 -0.46 11.46
C LEU A 56 22.76 -1.30 10.85
N ARG A 57 22.15 -2.20 11.63
CA ARG A 57 21.06 -3.07 11.15
C ARG A 57 19.79 -2.28 10.83
N ALA A 58 19.41 -1.35 11.70
CA ALA A 58 18.19 -0.57 11.55
C ALA A 58 18.19 0.29 10.26
N PRO A 59 19.22 1.09 9.94
CA PRO A 59 19.26 1.85 8.70
C PRO A 59 19.35 0.97 7.45
N ILE A 60 20.03 -0.17 7.49
CA ILE A 60 20.08 -1.11 6.36
C ILE A 60 18.69 -1.67 6.08
N LEU A 61 17.97 -2.15 7.09
CA LEU A 61 16.61 -2.67 6.94
C LEU A 61 15.63 -1.59 6.46
N ALA A 62 15.71 -0.37 6.98
CA ALA A 62 14.91 0.75 6.50
C ALA A 62 15.20 1.07 5.02
N LEU A 63 16.47 1.04 4.60
CA LEU A 63 16.87 1.27 3.21
C LEU A 63 16.34 0.16 2.29
N VAL A 64 16.47 -1.11 2.69
CA VAL A 64 15.98 -2.27 1.93
C VAL A 64 14.45 -2.19 1.79
N SER A 65 13.72 -1.97 2.89
CA SER A 65 12.25 -1.84 2.86
C SER A 65 11.81 -0.68 1.98
N THR A 66 12.47 0.48 2.09
CA THR A 66 12.17 1.65 1.24
C THR A 66 12.46 1.38 -0.24
N GLY A 67 13.55 0.68 -0.54
CA GLY A 67 13.90 0.27 -1.90
C GLY A 67 12.88 -0.70 -2.50
N LEU A 68 12.42 -1.67 -1.71
CA LEU A 68 11.37 -2.60 -2.13
C LEU A 68 10.04 -1.85 -2.40
N LYS A 69 9.58 -1.03 -1.46
CA LYS A 69 8.30 -0.31 -1.54
C LYS A 69 8.32 0.84 -2.55
N GLY A 70 9.43 1.56 -2.65
CA GLY A 70 9.57 2.72 -3.54
C GLY A 70 9.95 2.38 -4.98
N VAL A 71 10.62 1.23 -5.22
CA VAL A 71 11.14 0.89 -6.55
C VAL A 71 10.66 -0.48 -7.03
N ALA A 72 10.90 -1.55 -6.26
CA ALA A 72 10.65 -2.91 -6.73
C ALA A 72 9.14 -3.18 -6.93
N PHE A 73 8.30 -2.88 -5.95
CA PHE A 73 6.85 -3.07 -6.09
C PHE A 73 6.20 -2.20 -7.16
N PRO A 74 6.49 -0.89 -7.26
CA PRO A 74 5.99 -0.09 -8.36
C PRO A 74 6.41 -0.63 -9.73
N TRP A 75 7.65 -1.07 -9.87
CA TRP A 75 8.13 -1.66 -11.11
C TRP A 75 7.36 -2.95 -11.48
N LEU A 76 7.17 -3.87 -10.52
CA LEU A 76 6.38 -5.10 -10.71
C LEU A 76 4.93 -4.79 -11.06
N LEU A 77 4.31 -3.83 -10.37
CA LEU A 77 2.92 -3.44 -10.62
C LEU A 77 2.76 -2.75 -11.98
N PHE A 78 3.71 -1.90 -12.39
CA PHE A 78 3.69 -1.29 -13.73
C PHE A 78 3.88 -2.33 -14.82
N ARG A 79 4.69 -3.34 -14.59
CA ARG A 79 4.84 -4.48 -15.50
C ARG A 79 3.52 -5.25 -15.60
N ALA A 80 2.93 -5.65 -14.47
CA ALA A 80 1.64 -6.33 -14.43
C ALA A 80 0.51 -5.50 -15.06
N LEU A 81 0.51 -4.17 -14.87
CA LEU A 81 -0.44 -3.24 -15.47
C LEU A 81 -0.32 -3.23 -17.01
N ARG A 82 0.91 -3.30 -17.51
CA ARG A 82 1.20 -3.33 -18.95
C ARG A 82 0.75 -4.66 -19.57
N ASP A 83 1.10 -5.76 -18.92
CA ASP A 83 0.80 -7.12 -19.41
C ASP A 83 -0.72 -7.38 -19.38
N ALA A 84 -1.43 -6.88 -18.38
CA ALA A 84 -2.89 -6.99 -18.27
C ALA A 84 -3.68 -6.01 -19.18
N ASN A 85 -3.01 -5.07 -19.87
CA ASN A 85 -3.62 -4.01 -20.69
C ASN A 85 -4.75 -3.21 -20.01
N VAL A 86 -4.72 -3.12 -18.68
CA VAL A 86 -5.74 -2.48 -17.84
C VAL A 86 -5.22 -1.14 -17.32
N ARG A 87 -5.84 -0.03 -17.72
CA ARG A 87 -5.40 1.31 -17.31
C ARG A 87 -6.24 1.97 -16.24
N ARG A 88 -7.51 1.55 -16.10
CA ARG A 88 -8.47 2.18 -15.18
C ARG A 88 -9.37 1.15 -14.49
N GLU A 89 -9.77 1.46 -13.26
CA GLU A 89 -10.91 0.84 -12.59
C GLU A 89 -12.18 1.55 -13.06
N VAL A 90 -12.94 0.93 -13.96
CA VAL A 90 -14.13 1.56 -14.58
C VAL A 90 -15.40 1.32 -13.75
N GLU A 91 -15.46 0.16 -13.08
CA GLU A 91 -16.65 -0.27 -12.34
C GLU A 91 -16.28 -0.76 -10.93
N PRO A 92 -16.01 0.13 -9.97
CA PRO A 92 -15.82 -0.27 -8.58
C PRO A 92 -17.16 -0.72 -7.97
N PHE A 93 -17.15 -1.61 -6.97
CA PHE A 93 -18.35 -1.97 -6.21
C PHE A 93 -18.94 -0.76 -5.47
N VAL A 94 -18.07 0.14 -5.00
CA VAL A 94 -18.45 1.38 -4.32
C VAL A 94 -17.92 2.56 -5.13
N GLY A 95 -18.83 3.45 -5.52
CA GLY A 95 -18.49 4.64 -6.31
C GLY A 95 -17.49 5.56 -5.58
N TYR A 96 -16.72 6.33 -6.35
CA TYR A 96 -15.63 7.17 -5.82
C TYR A 96 -16.12 8.24 -4.83
N GLY A 97 -17.30 8.86 -5.07
CA GLY A 97 -17.88 9.82 -4.14
C GLY A 97 -18.22 9.22 -2.78
N LEU A 98 -18.86 8.03 -2.79
CA LEU A 98 -19.19 7.31 -1.56
C LEU A 98 -17.91 6.79 -0.86
N SER A 99 -16.88 6.39 -1.63
CA SER A 99 -15.58 6.01 -1.08
C SER A 99 -14.92 7.16 -0.31
N MET A 100 -15.06 8.41 -0.79
CA MET A 100 -14.56 9.60 -0.09
C MET A 100 -15.30 9.85 1.23
N LEU A 101 -16.65 9.71 1.25
CA LEU A 101 -17.45 9.85 2.47
C LEU A 101 -17.08 8.77 3.50
N ILE A 102 -16.93 7.52 3.07
CA ILE A 102 -16.50 6.42 3.93
C ILE A 102 -15.09 6.70 4.47
N GLY A 103 -14.17 7.17 3.63
CA GLY A 103 -12.82 7.55 4.05
C GLY A 103 -12.82 8.66 5.12
N THR A 104 -13.68 9.67 4.97
CA THR A 104 -13.84 10.72 5.99
C THR A 104 -14.37 10.14 7.31
N SER A 105 -15.32 9.21 7.24
CA SER A 105 -15.83 8.52 8.43
C SER A 105 -14.76 7.66 9.10
N PHE A 106 -13.91 6.99 8.32
CA PHE A 106 -12.76 6.23 8.83
C PHE A 106 -11.77 7.13 9.55
N LEU A 107 -11.45 8.30 8.98
CA LEU A 107 -10.53 9.26 9.61
C LEU A 107 -11.10 9.75 10.94
N ALA A 108 -12.36 10.18 10.97
CA ALA A 108 -13.01 10.62 12.20
C ALA A 108 -13.06 9.52 13.26
N GLY A 109 -13.41 8.30 12.86
CA GLY A 109 -13.44 7.12 13.74
C GLY A 109 -12.06 6.76 14.29
N SER A 110 -11.02 6.82 13.46
CA SER A 110 -9.63 6.54 13.87
C SER A 110 -9.11 7.57 14.87
N LEU A 111 -9.40 8.85 14.66
CA LEU A 111 -9.05 9.92 15.61
C LEU A 111 -9.78 9.75 16.94
N TRP A 112 -11.08 9.45 16.91
CA TRP A 112 -11.88 9.22 18.11
C TRP A 112 -11.41 7.98 18.88
N LEU A 113 -11.13 6.87 18.18
CA LEU A 113 -10.67 5.62 18.78
C LEU A 113 -9.29 5.79 19.41
N ALA A 114 -8.35 6.42 18.71
CA ALA A 114 -7.01 6.67 19.21
C ALA A 114 -7.02 7.52 20.50
N GLY A 115 -7.96 8.48 20.61
CA GLY A 115 -8.13 9.27 21.84
C GLY A 115 -8.65 8.49 23.04
N LYS A 116 -9.19 7.27 22.84
CA LYS A 116 -9.66 6.38 23.92
C LYS A 116 -8.69 5.27 24.30
N LEU A 117 -7.71 5.00 23.44
CA LEU A 117 -6.71 3.96 23.69
C LEU A 117 -5.70 4.44 24.74
N PRO A 118 -5.42 3.63 25.79
CA PRO A 118 -4.36 3.92 26.75
C PRO A 118 -3.00 3.62 26.11
N LEU A 119 -2.58 4.47 25.18
CA LEU A 119 -1.30 4.30 24.49
C LEU A 119 -0.14 4.79 25.37
N PRO A 120 1.00 4.11 25.36
CA PRO A 120 2.23 4.64 25.93
C PRO A 120 2.58 5.96 25.23
N ASN A 121 3.33 6.83 25.88
CA ASN A 121 3.74 8.12 25.30
C ASN A 121 4.32 7.90 23.91
N PRO A 122 3.77 8.55 22.85
CA PRO A 122 4.22 8.33 21.50
C PRO A 122 5.66 8.84 21.34
N ALA A 123 6.56 7.95 20.93
CA ALA A 123 7.97 8.28 20.75
C ALA A 123 8.19 9.35 19.66
N ILE A 124 7.27 9.46 18.66
CA ILE A 124 7.44 10.31 17.49
C ILE A 124 6.32 11.36 17.36
N SER A 125 5.06 10.95 17.37
CA SER A 125 3.90 11.81 17.17
C SER A 125 2.60 11.19 17.70
N THR A 126 1.72 12.00 18.25
CA THR A 126 0.36 11.59 18.67
C THR A 126 -0.54 11.23 17.50
N LEU A 127 -0.22 11.71 16.30
CA LEU A 127 -0.97 11.41 15.07
C LEU A 127 -0.65 10.03 14.48
N LEU A 128 0.43 9.38 14.92
CA LEU A 128 0.90 8.13 14.30
C LEU A 128 -0.14 7.01 14.37
N VAL A 129 -0.69 6.76 15.55
CA VAL A 129 -1.69 5.71 15.75
C VAL A 129 -2.99 5.98 15.00
N PRO A 130 -3.62 7.16 15.09
CA PRO A 130 -4.84 7.43 14.34
C PRO A 130 -4.62 7.37 12.81
N VAL A 131 -3.48 7.85 12.30
CA VAL A 131 -3.17 7.79 10.87
C VAL A 131 -2.91 6.35 10.42
N ALA A 132 -2.23 5.54 11.22
CA ALA A 132 -2.03 4.13 10.93
C ALA A 132 -3.37 3.37 10.88
N LEU A 133 -4.25 3.57 11.88
CA LEU A 133 -5.60 2.98 11.90
C LEU A 133 -6.43 3.42 10.69
N PHE A 134 -6.43 4.70 10.36
CA PHE A 134 -7.11 5.22 9.18
C PHE A 134 -6.60 4.57 7.90
N THR A 135 -5.28 4.51 7.71
CA THR A 135 -4.67 3.93 6.52
C THR A 135 -4.94 2.43 6.42
N MET A 136 -4.99 1.72 7.57
CA MET A 136 -5.39 0.32 7.65
C MET A 136 -6.82 0.10 7.14
N LEU A 137 -7.76 0.90 7.63
CA LEU A 137 -9.16 0.85 7.19
C LEU A 137 -9.32 1.18 5.70
N VAL A 138 -8.55 2.15 5.19
CA VAL A 138 -8.51 2.48 3.76
C VAL A 138 -7.99 1.30 2.94
N GLY A 139 -6.91 0.66 3.38
CA GLY A 139 -6.35 -0.53 2.71
C GLY A 139 -7.36 -1.68 2.63
N LEU A 140 -8.00 -2.02 3.75
CA LEU A 140 -9.05 -3.03 3.81
C LEU A 140 -10.25 -2.67 2.91
N PHE A 141 -10.67 -1.42 2.94
CA PHE A 141 -11.76 -0.94 2.10
C PHE A 141 -11.42 -1.06 0.61
N LEU A 142 -10.22 -0.71 0.18
CA LEU A 142 -9.77 -0.86 -1.20
C LEU A 142 -9.78 -2.34 -1.64
N ILE A 143 -9.36 -3.26 -0.78
CA ILE A 143 -9.39 -4.71 -1.07
C ILE A 143 -10.84 -5.17 -1.36
N VAL A 144 -11.80 -4.74 -0.55
CA VAL A 144 -13.19 -5.21 -0.65
C VAL A 144 -13.98 -4.44 -1.71
N SER A 145 -13.74 -3.14 -1.88
CA SER A 145 -14.57 -2.26 -2.72
C SER A 145 -14.17 -2.23 -4.19
N ARG A 146 -13.02 -2.81 -4.56
CA ARG A 146 -12.51 -2.81 -5.93
C ARG A 146 -12.62 -4.20 -6.57
N ARG A 147 -12.93 -4.22 -7.89
CA ARG A 147 -13.11 -5.47 -8.64
C ARG A 147 -11.82 -6.01 -9.23
N LYS A 148 -10.89 -5.11 -9.58
CA LYS A 148 -9.66 -5.53 -10.26
C LYS A 148 -8.60 -6.01 -9.28
N ALA A 149 -8.02 -7.18 -9.54
CA ALA A 149 -6.98 -7.78 -8.73
C ALA A 149 -5.82 -6.82 -8.45
N LEU A 150 -5.38 -6.05 -9.46
CA LEU A 150 -4.31 -5.03 -9.28
C LEU A 150 -4.69 -3.96 -8.26
N THR A 151 -5.96 -3.53 -8.20
CA THR A 151 -6.41 -2.55 -7.21
C THR A 151 -6.51 -3.16 -5.80
N GLN A 152 -6.88 -4.44 -5.72
CA GLN A 152 -6.88 -5.18 -4.45
C GLN A 152 -5.45 -5.34 -3.91
N VAL A 153 -4.48 -5.62 -4.78
CA VAL A 153 -3.05 -5.65 -4.41
C VAL A 153 -2.58 -4.28 -3.91
N LEU A 154 -3.00 -3.19 -4.56
CA LEU A 154 -2.69 -1.84 -4.06
C LEU A 154 -3.30 -1.60 -2.69
N GLY A 155 -4.55 -2.04 -2.45
CA GLY A 155 -5.18 -2.00 -1.13
C GLY A 155 -4.39 -2.77 -0.07
N TYR A 156 -3.86 -3.94 -0.44
CA TYR A 156 -3.01 -4.74 0.42
C TYR A 156 -1.69 -4.02 0.77
N LEU A 157 -1.02 -3.39 -0.20
CA LEU A 157 0.19 -2.60 0.04
C LEU A 157 -0.07 -1.39 0.96
N VAL A 158 -1.25 -0.76 0.84
CA VAL A 158 -1.67 0.31 1.75
C VAL A 158 -1.89 -0.22 3.16
N LEU A 159 -2.56 -1.37 3.31
CA LEU A 159 -2.76 -2.04 4.58
C LEU A 159 -1.43 -2.39 5.25
N GLU A 160 -0.50 -2.94 4.50
CA GLU A 160 0.85 -3.28 4.96
C GLU A 160 1.64 -2.03 5.41
N ASN A 161 1.57 -0.94 4.64
CA ASN A 161 2.16 0.34 5.02
C ASN A 161 1.59 0.85 6.35
N ALA A 162 0.29 0.65 6.59
CA ALA A 162 -0.37 1.03 7.83
C ALA A 162 0.08 0.17 9.02
N ILE A 163 0.19 -1.14 8.84
CA ILE A 163 0.70 -2.08 9.87
C ILE A 163 2.14 -1.72 10.23
N TYR A 164 2.96 -1.41 9.23
CA TYR A 164 4.34 -0.99 9.43
C TYR A 164 4.43 0.32 10.23
N ALA A 165 3.62 1.34 9.86
CA ALA A 165 3.54 2.61 10.61
C ALA A 165 3.11 2.38 12.05
N PHE A 166 2.12 1.53 12.28
CA PHE A 166 1.65 1.17 13.61
C PHE A 166 2.75 0.51 14.45
N GLY A 167 3.50 -0.43 13.83
CA GLY A 167 4.62 -1.10 14.48
C GLY A 167 5.75 -0.15 14.87
N VAL A 168 6.11 0.81 14.00
CA VAL A 168 7.12 1.82 14.29
C VAL A 168 6.75 2.68 15.50
N GLY A 169 5.45 2.92 15.71
CA GLY A 169 4.96 3.79 16.79
C GLY A 169 4.80 3.15 18.16
N LEU A 170 4.56 1.83 18.19
CA LEU A 170 4.22 1.14 19.44
C LEU A 170 5.37 0.34 20.04
N VAL A 171 6.37 0.02 19.23
CA VAL A 171 7.39 -0.95 19.65
C VAL A 171 8.76 -0.30 19.72
N GLU A 172 9.11 0.21 20.90
CA GLU A 172 10.49 0.57 21.20
C GLU A 172 11.38 -0.69 21.20
N GLY A 173 12.32 -0.76 20.24
CA GLY A 173 13.43 -1.70 20.34
C GLY A 173 13.23 -3.11 19.79
N THR A 174 12.15 -3.45 19.04
CA THR A 174 12.03 -4.78 18.47
C THR A 174 12.40 -4.84 16.98
N PRO A 175 13.51 -5.52 16.64
CA PRO A 175 13.86 -5.83 15.26
C PRO A 175 12.79 -6.70 14.56
N MET A 176 11.98 -7.43 15.33
CA MET A 176 10.99 -8.40 14.86
C MET A 176 9.89 -7.78 13.99
N VAL A 177 9.44 -6.55 14.27
CA VAL A 177 8.42 -5.85 13.46
C VAL A 177 8.94 -5.50 12.06
N VAL A 178 10.23 -5.15 11.98
CA VAL A 178 10.88 -4.86 10.69
C VAL A 178 11.10 -6.14 9.91
N GLU A 179 11.49 -7.23 10.57
CA GLU A 179 11.66 -8.55 9.94
C GLU A 179 10.32 -9.08 9.42
N LEU A 180 9.24 -8.95 10.19
CA LEU A 180 7.88 -9.30 9.75
C LEU A 180 7.44 -8.42 8.57
N GLY A 181 7.76 -7.13 8.56
CA GLY A 181 7.46 -6.24 7.45
C GLY A 181 8.15 -6.68 6.16
N VAL A 182 9.44 -7.02 6.20
CA VAL A 182 10.18 -7.53 5.04
C VAL A 182 9.63 -8.87 4.56
N LEU A 183 9.23 -9.76 5.47
CA LEU A 183 8.63 -11.05 5.12
C LEU A 183 7.26 -10.87 4.47
N LEU A 184 6.47 -9.91 4.94
CA LEU A 184 5.18 -9.56 4.38
C LEU A 184 5.35 -8.93 2.98
N ASP A 185 6.35 -8.05 2.80
CA ASP A 185 6.75 -7.48 1.50
C ASP A 185 7.11 -8.59 0.49
N LEU A 186 7.86 -9.61 0.91
CA LEU A 186 8.19 -10.75 0.06
C LEU A 186 6.94 -11.54 -0.35
N PHE A 187 6.00 -11.73 0.59
CA PHE A 187 4.74 -12.41 0.32
C PHE A 187 3.90 -11.66 -0.72
N VAL A 188 3.84 -10.32 -0.62
CA VAL A 188 3.18 -9.46 -1.62
C VAL A 188 3.85 -9.59 -2.99
N ALA A 189 5.18 -9.58 -3.05
CA ALA A 189 5.91 -9.71 -4.31
C ALA A 189 5.56 -11.04 -5.01
N VAL A 190 5.50 -12.15 -4.27
CA VAL A 190 5.11 -13.47 -4.78
C VAL A 190 3.64 -13.46 -5.25
N PHE A 191 2.75 -12.81 -4.49
CA PHE A 191 1.33 -12.74 -4.83
C PHE A 191 1.10 -11.89 -6.11
N VAL A 192 1.77 -10.74 -6.22
CA VAL A 192 1.72 -9.91 -7.45
C VAL A 192 2.26 -10.65 -8.65
N MET A 193 3.37 -11.38 -8.47
CA MET A 193 3.93 -12.22 -9.53
C MET A 193 2.95 -13.32 -9.95
N GLY A 194 2.29 -13.97 -8.98
CA GLY A 194 1.26 -14.99 -9.23
C GLY A 194 0.08 -14.44 -10.06
N ILE A 195 -0.40 -13.24 -9.74
CA ILE A 195 -1.46 -12.57 -10.52
C ILE A 195 -0.97 -12.27 -11.94
N ALA A 196 0.25 -11.76 -12.10
CA ALA A 196 0.81 -11.47 -13.42
C ALA A 196 0.94 -12.74 -14.26
N VAL A 197 1.47 -13.83 -13.69
CA VAL A 197 1.60 -15.13 -14.38
C VAL A 197 0.24 -15.71 -14.75
N PHE A 198 -0.75 -15.62 -13.86
CA PHE A 198 -2.11 -16.10 -14.12
C PHE A 198 -2.78 -15.33 -15.27
N HIS A 199 -2.62 -14.00 -15.33
CA HIS A 199 -3.15 -13.20 -16.43
C HIS A 199 -2.46 -13.52 -17.75
N ILE A 200 -1.15 -13.70 -17.75
CA ILE A 200 -0.38 -14.07 -18.93
C ILE A 200 -0.88 -15.42 -19.47
N ASN A 201 -0.98 -16.45 -18.63
CA ASN A 201 -1.43 -17.76 -19.06
C ASN A 201 -2.85 -17.72 -19.66
N ARG A 202 -3.76 -16.96 -19.04
CA ARG A 202 -5.14 -16.83 -19.52
C ARG A 202 -5.23 -16.15 -20.90
N GLU A 203 -4.39 -15.15 -21.17
CA GLU A 203 -4.33 -14.50 -22.49
C GLU A 203 -3.79 -15.46 -23.55
N PHE A 204 -2.80 -16.31 -23.23
CA PHE A 204 -2.30 -17.32 -24.14
C PHE A 204 -3.36 -18.38 -24.48
N ASP A 205 -4.11 -18.85 -23.48
CA ASP A 205 -5.19 -19.83 -23.69
C ASP A 205 -6.30 -19.29 -24.61
N HIS A 206 -6.64 -18.01 -24.53
CA HIS A 206 -7.60 -17.37 -25.43
C HIS A 206 -7.08 -17.26 -26.86
N ILE A 207 -5.80 -16.91 -27.04
CA ILE A 207 -5.19 -16.77 -28.39
C ILE A 207 -5.15 -18.14 -29.09
N ASP A 208 -4.85 -19.21 -28.38
CA ASP A 208 -4.83 -20.55 -28.94
C ASP A 208 -6.24 -21.05 -29.29
N ALA A 209 -7.25 -20.77 -28.49
CA ALA A 209 -8.64 -21.12 -28.78
C ALA A 209 -9.19 -20.36 -30.00
N ASP A 210 -8.91 -19.07 -30.12
CA ASP A 210 -9.34 -18.24 -31.25
C ASP A 210 -8.64 -18.67 -32.59
N ARG A 211 -7.36 -19.05 -32.53
CA ARG A 211 -6.65 -19.57 -33.70
C ARG A 211 -7.18 -20.93 -34.13
N LEU A 212 -7.50 -21.81 -33.18
CA LEU A 212 -8.09 -23.12 -33.50
C LEU A 212 -9.50 -22.98 -34.08
N SER A 213 -10.32 -22.05 -33.60
CA SER A 213 -11.64 -21.78 -34.16
C SER A 213 -11.57 -21.23 -35.58
N ALA A 214 -10.65 -20.30 -35.86
CA ALA A 214 -10.43 -19.73 -37.18
C ALA A 214 -9.93 -20.77 -38.20
N LEU A 215 -9.12 -21.76 -37.78
CA LEU A 215 -8.67 -22.86 -38.64
C LEU A 215 -9.81 -23.83 -38.99
N ARG A 216 -10.79 -24.02 -38.09
CA ARG A 216 -11.95 -24.87 -38.29
C ARG A 216 -12.93 -24.25 -39.31
N ASP A 217 -13.10 -22.93 -39.31
CA ASP A 217 -13.96 -22.21 -40.23
C ASP A 217 -13.36 -22.13 -41.65
N TRP A 218 -12.03 -22.39 -41.79
CA TRP A 218 -11.36 -22.48 -43.12
C TRP A 218 -11.40 -23.88 -43.73
N ALA A 219 -11.73 -24.90 -42.95
CA ALA A 219 -11.72 -26.30 -43.40
C ALA A 219 -13.14 -26.83 -43.76
N GLY A 220 -14.17 -26.01 -43.70
CA GLY A 220 -15.57 -26.26 -44.06
C GLY A 220 -15.98 -25.44 -45.28
#